data_dfa892bb74c42a7e063a261a108c896f
#
_entry.id   dfa892bb74c42a7e063a261a108c896f
#
_cell.length_a   1.000
_cell.length_b   1.000
_cell.length_c   1.000
_cell.angle_alpha   90.00
_cell.angle_beta   90.00
_cell.angle_gamma   90.00
#
_symmetry.space_group_name_H-M   'P 1'
#
loop_
_entity.id
_entity.type
_entity.pdbx_description
1 polymer ?
#
loop_
_entity_poly.entity_id
_entity_poly.type
_entity_poly.pdbx_seq_one_letter_code
_entity_poly.pdbx_strand_id
1 'polypeptide(L)'
;MTVYIVQEVKGRNILSAEKFGNLELLLPEGSQIVLSAGPTVRRLTHKLRNFNDDDNLLLIGDPSAIGIACAIAATNNRGQFKCLKWDKREYKYYPVEVNLNERGEIDE
;
A
#
# COMPACT_ATOMS: atom_id res chain seq x y z
N MET A 1 7.14 4.09 -12.32
CA MET A 1 7.32 3.63 -10.93
C MET A 1 6.71 4.63 -9.96
N THR A 2 5.76 4.18 -9.18
CA THR A 2 5.05 5.02 -8.21
C THR A 2 5.04 4.31 -6.85
N VAL A 3 5.22 5.09 -5.80
CA VAL A 3 5.02 4.65 -4.42
C VAL A 3 3.71 5.27 -3.95
N TYR A 4 2.68 4.44 -3.80
CA TYR A 4 1.38 4.88 -3.32
C TYR A 4 1.38 4.82 -1.80
N ILE A 5 1.33 5.99 -1.16
CA ILE A 5 1.27 6.11 0.29
C ILE A 5 -0.19 6.02 0.70
N VAL A 6 -0.54 4.99 1.47
CA VAL A 6 -1.96 4.74 1.77
C VAL A 6 -2.59 5.94 2.47
N GLN A 7 -1.93 6.47 3.48
CA GLN A 7 -2.44 7.64 4.18
C GLN A 7 -1.28 8.48 4.72
N GLU A 8 -1.43 9.80 4.63
CA GLU A 8 -0.46 10.71 5.23
C GLU A 8 -0.53 10.61 6.75
N VAL A 9 0.64 10.40 7.37
CA VAL A 9 0.77 10.36 8.84
C VAL A 9 1.89 11.31 9.24
N LYS A 10 1.57 12.27 10.09
CA LYS A 10 2.51 13.27 10.57
C LYS A 10 3.68 12.60 11.28
N GLY A 11 4.89 13.09 11.03
CA GLY A 11 6.10 12.58 11.67
C GLY A 11 6.67 11.31 11.08
N ARG A 12 6.04 10.74 10.06
CA ARG A 12 6.60 9.58 9.35
C ARG A 12 7.57 10.02 8.27
N ASN A 13 8.69 9.31 8.18
CA ASN A 13 9.67 9.56 7.13
C ASN A 13 9.23 8.87 5.84
N ILE A 14 8.56 9.63 4.97
CA ILE A 14 8.12 9.10 3.67
C ILE A 14 9.11 9.43 2.56
N LEU A 15 9.96 10.43 2.73
CA LEU A 15 10.87 10.87 1.67
C LEU A 15 11.89 9.80 1.30
N SER A 16 12.32 8.97 2.25
CA SER A 16 13.25 7.89 1.94
C SER A 16 12.64 6.83 1.01
N ALA A 17 11.33 6.83 0.82
CA ALA A 17 10.69 5.92 -0.13
C ALA A 17 10.82 6.40 -1.58
N GLU A 18 11.24 7.63 -1.83
CA GLU A 18 11.37 8.18 -3.20
C GLU A 18 12.30 7.37 -4.09
N LYS A 19 13.28 6.68 -3.52
CA LYS A 19 14.17 5.84 -4.31
C LYS A 19 13.45 4.68 -4.99
N PHE A 20 12.23 4.36 -4.57
CA PHE A 20 11.42 3.31 -5.17
C PHE A 20 10.42 3.82 -6.18
N GLY A 21 10.30 5.13 -6.36
CA GLY A 21 9.41 5.75 -7.32
C GLY A 21 8.83 7.08 -6.83
N ASN A 22 8.04 7.70 -7.68
CA ASN A 22 7.36 8.95 -7.35
C ASN A 22 6.33 8.71 -6.26
N LEU A 23 6.27 9.61 -5.29
CA LEU A 23 5.32 9.48 -4.18
C LEU A 23 3.95 10.01 -4.56
N GLU A 24 2.91 9.24 -4.26
CA GLU A 24 1.52 9.66 -4.45
C GLU A 24 0.70 9.28 -3.21
N LEU A 25 0.02 10.26 -2.63
CA LEU A 25 -0.85 10.05 -1.47
C LEU A 25 -2.22 9.56 -1.91
N LEU A 26 -2.71 8.51 -1.24
CA LEU A 26 -4.05 7.98 -1.50
C LEU A 26 -5.10 8.67 -0.61
N LEU A 27 -4.80 8.86 0.66
CA LEU A 27 -5.71 9.49 1.61
C LEU A 27 -4.99 10.58 2.40
N PRO A 28 -5.67 11.70 2.69
CA PRO A 28 -5.09 12.75 3.53
C PRO A 28 -4.99 12.32 4.98
N GLU A 29 -4.17 13.04 5.75
CA GLU A 29 -4.06 12.85 7.18
C GLU A 29 -5.43 13.02 7.84
N GLY A 30 -5.72 12.18 8.83
CA GLY A 30 -6.95 12.26 9.60
C GLY A 30 -8.17 11.62 8.95
N SER A 31 -8.06 11.10 7.73
CA SER A 31 -9.17 10.36 7.12
C SER A 31 -9.45 9.11 7.93
N GLN A 32 -10.72 8.89 8.25
CA GLN A 32 -11.15 7.72 9.03
C GLN A 32 -12.28 6.99 8.33
N ILE A 33 -12.25 5.67 8.45
CA ILE A 33 -13.34 4.81 8.02
C ILE A 33 -14.17 4.53 9.26
N VAL A 34 -15.37 5.09 9.32
CA VAL A 34 -16.19 4.95 10.53
C VAL A 34 -17.35 4.06 10.17
N LEU A 35 -18.34 4.04 9.81
CA LEU A 35 -19.45 3.10 9.64
C LEU A 35 -19.45 2.36 8.31
N SER A 36 -18.89 2.96 7.29
CA SER A 36 -18.89 2.38 5.95
C SER A 36 -17.61 2.70 5.22
N ALA A 37 -17.04 1.70 4.56
CA ALA A 37 -15.85 1.86 3.76
C ALA A 37 -16.14 2.29 2.31
N GLY A 38 -17.41 2.41 1.93
CA GLY A 38 -17.78 2.70 0.54
C GLY A 38 -17.04 3.87 -0.10
N PRO A 39 -17.04 5.06 0.50
CA PRO A 39 -16.33 6.22 -0.07
C PRO A 39 -14.83 5.98 -0.23
N THR A 40 -14.20 5.34 0.76
CA THR A 40 -12.78 5.02 0.71
C THR A 40 -12.49 4.01 -0.40
N VAL A 41 -13.29 2.97 -0.52
CA VAL A 41 -13.14 1.97 -1.59
C VAL A 41 -13.20 2.64 -2.97
N ARG A 42 -14.16 3.53 -3.19
CA ARG A 42 -14.29 4.23 -4.48
C ARG A 42 -13.08 5.09 -4.78
N ARG A 43 -12.59 5.83 -3.79
CA ARG A 43 -11.42 6.69 -3.96
C ARG A 43 -10.16 5.86 -4.26
N LEU A 44 -9.91 4.81 -3.48
CA LEU A 44 -8.74 3.97 -3.67
C LEU A 44 -8.80 3.18 -4.98
N THR A 45 -9.98 2.71 -5.36
CA THR A 45 -10.16 2.03 -6.65
C THR A 45 -9.76 2.94 -7.80
N HIS A 46 -10.20 4.19 -7.76
CA HIS A 46 -9.83 5.16 -8.80
C HIS A 46 -8.34 5.44 -8.81
N LYS A 47 -7.75 5.69 -7.63
CA LYS A 47 -6.34 6.05 -7.54
C LYS A 47 -5.39 4.89 -7.87
N LEU A 48 -5.81 3.67 -7.62
CA LEU A 48 -4.99 2.47 -7.87
C LEU A 48 -5.32 1.78 -9.20
N ARG A 49 -6.13 2.41 -10.06
CA ARG A 49 -6.60 1.79 -11.30
C ARG A 49 -5.48 1.34 -12.25
N ASN A 50 -4.34 2.00 -12.18
CA ASN A 50 -3.18 1.69 -13.03
C ASN A 50 -2.04 1.01 -12.27
N PHE A 51 -2.31 0.51 -11.07
CA PHE A 51 -1.30 -0.18 -10.27
C PHE A 51 -0.74 -1.37 -11.04
N ASN A 52 0.59 -1.49 -11.08
CA ASN A 52 1.28 -2.54 -11.81
C ASN A 52 2.53 -3.03 -11.06
N ASP A 53 3.27 -3.95 -11.67
CA ASP A 53 4.41 -4.60 -11.04
C ASP A 53 5.57 -3.65 -10.68
N ASP A 54 5.62 -2.47 -11.28
CA ASP A 54 6.66 -1.48 -11.00
C ASP A 54 6.33 -0.57 -9.83
N ASP A 55 5.13 -0.67 -9.31
CA ASP A 55 4.64 0.20 -8.25
C ASP A 55 4.75 -0.48 -6.88
N ASN A 56 4.77 0.34 -5.85
CA ASN A 56 4.81 -0.12 -4.47
C ASN A 56 3.71 0.55 -3.66
N LEU A 57 3.22 -0.15 -2.63
CA LEU A 57 2.37 0.44 -1.61
C LEU A 57 3.20 0.73 -0.37
N LEU A 58 3.09 1.92 0.17
CA LEU A 58 3.68 2.25 1.47
C LEU A 58 2.58 2.14 2.53
N LEU A 59 2.72 1.15 3.40
CA LEU A 59 1.65 0.74 4.31
C LEU A 59 1.69 1.52 5.61
N ILE A 60 1.31 2.78 5.54
CA ILE A 60 1.15 3.64 6.72
C ILE A 60 -0.24 4.24 6.74
N GLY A 61 -0.77 4.46 7.94
CA GLY A 61 -2.09 5.05 8.15
C GLY A 61 -3.05 4.14 8.88
N ASP A 62 -4.35 4.36 8.67
CA ASP A 62 -5.42 3.56 9.25
C ASP A 62 -5.31 2.10 8.77
N PRO A 63 -5.28 1.11 9.70
CA PRO A 63 -5.20 -0.30 9.32
C PRO A 63 -6.28 -0.76 8.35
N SER A 64 -7.50 -0.26 8.49
CA SER A 64 -8.59 -0.60 7.56
C SER A 64 -8.31 -0.08 6.15
N ALA A 65 -7.79 1.14 6.04
CA ALA A 65 -7.41 1.71 4.75
C ALA A 65 -6.26 0.93 4.11
N ILE A 66 -5.27 0.52 4.90
CA ILE A 66 -4.17 -0.31 4.43
C ILE A 66 -4.69 -1.61 3.84
N GLY A 67 -5.58 -2.30 4.56
CA GLY A 67 -6.18 -3.55 4.07
C GLY A 67 -6.92 -3.38 2.77
N ILE A 68 -7.72 -2.32 2.66
CA ILE A 68 -8.47 -2.01 1.44
C ILE A 68 -7.52 -1.72 0.27
N ALA A 69 -6.49 -0.92 0.51
CA ALA A 69 -5.51 -0.59 -0.53
C ALA A 69 -4.81 -1.85 -1.06
N CYS A 70 -4.39 -2.75 -0.17
CA CYS A 70 -3.76 -4.01 -0.57
C CYS A 70 -4.71 -4.88 -1.40
N ALA A 71 -5.97 -4.99 -0.97
CA ALA A 71 -6.96 -5.77 -1.69
C ALA A 71 -7.21 -5.22 -3.10
N ILE A 72 -7.33 -3.90 -3.22
CA ILE A 72 -7.57 -3.26 -4.52
C ILE A 72 -6.36 -3.41 -5.43
N ALA A 73 -5.15 -3.16 -4.93
CA ALA A 73 -3.93 -3.31 -5.71
C ALA A 73 -3.79 -4.75 -6.22
N ALA A 74 -4.02 -5.74 -5.36
CA ALA A 74 -3.97 -7.14 -5.74
C ALA A 74 -5.01 -7.47 -6.81
N THR A 75 -6.24 -7.00 -6.65
CA THR A 75 -7.32 -7.21 -7.61
C THR A 75 -6.96 -6.63 -8.97
N ASN A 76 -6.35 -5.45 -8.99
CA ASN A 76 -5.98 -4.77 -10.23
C ASN A 76 -4.72 -5.34 -10.89
N ASN A 77 -3.94 -6.13 -10.18
CA ASN A 77 -2.68 -6.66 -10.67
C ASN A 77 -2.55 -8.18 -10.53
N ARG A 78 -3.62 -8.88 -10.82
CA ARG A 78 -3.62 -10.36 -10.92
C ARG A 78 -3.21 -11.05 -9.62
N GLY A 79 -3.54 -10.47 -8.47
CA GLY A 79 -3.24 -11.02 -7.16
C GLY A 79 -1.83 -10.74 -6.67
N GLN A 80 -1.11 -9.83 -7.30
CA GLN A 80 0.27 -9.53 -6.95
C GLN A 80 0.46 -8.06 -6.63
N PHE A 81 1.23 -7.77 -5.59
CA PHE A 81 1.65 -6.41 -5.29
C PHE A 81 2.94 -6.41 -4.48
N LYS A 82 3.64 -5.29 -4.50
CA LYS A 82 4.79 -5.04 -3.64
C LYS A 82 4.42 -3.98 -2.61
N CYS A 83 4.91 -4.14 -1.40
CA CYS A 83 4.76 -3.12 -0.38
C CYS A 83 6.11 -2.80 0.25
N LEU A 84 6.24 -1.59 0.76
CA LEU A 84 7.45 -1.14 1.41
C LEU A 84 7.28 -1.27 2.92
N LYS A 85 8.24 -1.89 3.56
CA LYS A 85 8.30 -2.00 5.01
C LYS A 85 9.49 -1.22 5.55
N TRP A 86 9.31 -0.60 6.70
CA TRP A 86 10.38 0.12 7.39
C TRP A 86 11.22 -0.84 8.22
N ASP A 87 12.53 -0.80 8.02
CA ASP A 87 13.49 -1.55 8.83
C ASP A 87 14.06 -0.61 9.90
N LYS A 88 13.69 -0.86 11.15
CA LYS A 88 14.13 -0.03 12.28
C LYS A 88 15.62 -0.12 12.54
N ARG A 89 16.25 -1.23 12.19
CA ARG A 89 17.69 -1.44 12.42
C ARG A 89 18.53 -0.66 11.41
N GLU A 90 18.12 -0.72 10.13
CA GLU A 90 18.86 -0.11 9.03
C GLU A 90 18.35 1.27 8.66
N TYR A 91 17.26 1.75 9.27
CA TYR A 91 16.63 3.03 8.98
C TYR A 91 16.36 3.22 7.50
N LYS A 92 15.76 2.22 6.89
CA LYS A 92 15.41 2.27 5.47
C LYS A 92 14.17 1.45 5.17
N TYR A 93 13.56 1.73 4.02
CA TYR A 93 12.49 0.91 3.47
C TYR A 93 13.06 -0.22 2.64
N TYR A 94 12.38 -1.34 2.65
CA TYR A 94 12.68 -2.45 1.76
C TYR A 94 11.38 -3.03 1.19
N PRO A 95 11.41 -3.53 -0.07
CA PRO A 95 10.22 -4.07 -0.68
C PRO A 95 9.93 -5.49 -0.24
N VAL A 96 8.65 -5.80 -0.10
CA VAL A 96 8.15 -7.14 0.14
C VAL A 96 7.20 -7.48 -1.00
N GLU A 97 7.47 -8.57 -1.70
CA GLU A 97 6.61 -9.04 -2.79
C GLU A 97 5.53 -9.96 -2.24
N VAL A 98 4.29 -9.71 -2.63
CA VAL A 98 3.14 -10.53 -2.25
C VAL A 98 2.51 -11.09 -3.51
N ASN A 99 2.38 -12.40 -3.56
CA ASN A 99 1.70 -13.10 -4.65
C ASN A 99 0.62 -13.99 -4.06
N LEU A 100 -0.63 -13.56 -4.19
CA LEU A 100 -1.77 -14.30 -3.63
C LEU A 100 -2.10 -15.57 -4.41
N ASN A 101 -1.42 -15.81 -5.52
CA ASN A 101 -1.58 -17.03 -6.31
C ASN A 101 -0.69 -18.16 -5.82
N GLU A 102 0.25 -17.88 -4.94
CA GLU A 102 1.08 -18.91 -4.33
C GLU A 102 0.24 -19.71 -3.34
N ARG A 103 0.00 -20.98 -3.70
CA ARG A 103 -0.81 -21.89 -2.89
C ARG A 103 -0.02 -23.15 -2.69
N GLY A 104 0.90 -23.12 -1.73
CA GLY A 104 1.66 -24.30 -1.36
C GLY A 104 0.93 -25.12 -0.34
N GLU A 105 1.46 -26.31 -0.06
CA GLU A 105 0.97 -27.11 1.05
C GLU A 105 1.39 -26.46 2.37
N ILE A 106 0.52 -26.55 3.35
CA ILE A 106 0.83 -26.08 4.70
C ILE A 106 1.46 -27.21 5.46
N ASP A 107 2.74 -27.04 5.82
CA ASP A 107 3.45 -27.96 6.71
C ASP A 107 3.17 -27.53 8.15
N GLU A 108 2.38 -28.30 8.83
CA GLU A 108 2.09 -28.05 10.24
C GLU A 108 2.72 -29.12 11.13
#